data_e8c2a441043c6cd2edbefa82a4ec1181
#
_entry.id   e8c2a441043c6cd2edbefa82a4ec1181
#
_cell.length_a   1.000
_cell.length_b   1.000
_cell.length_c   1.000
_cell.angle_alpha   90.00
_cell.angle_beta   90.00
_cell.angle_gamma   90.00
#
_symmetry.space_group_name_H-M   'P 1'
#
loop_
_entity.id
_entity.type
_entity.pdbx_description
1 polymer ?
#
loop_
_entity_poly.entity_id
_entity_poly.type
_entity_poly.pdbx_seq_one_letter_code
_entity_poly.pdbx_strand_id
1 'polypeptide(L)'
;MGRSYEIRSRPPDMGAGWSLKLIENGQEAGGGVFPIKEENTSAGIAWWNGLTEEKRRHWLMMAASAMPAAARHAYLLAEAYNKALDEAEAWGGVKS
;
A
#
# COMPACT_ATOMS: atom_id res chain seq x y z
N MET A 1 -24.85 -11.48 -7.00
CA MET A 1 -24.89 -10.58 -7.93
C MET A 1 -24.07 -9.35 -7.65
N GLY A 2 -22.95 -9.31 -7.81
CA GLY A 2 -22.15 -8.17 -7.62
C GLY A 2 -20.72 -8.49 -7.62
N ARG A 3 -19.96 -7.45 -7.74
CA ARG A 3 -18.52 -7.51 -7.69
C ARG A 3 -18.04 -6.97 -6.37
N SER A 4 -17.08 -7.66 -5.79
CA SER A 4 -16.44 -7.22 -4.57
C SER A 4 -14.96 -7.49 -4.66
N TYR A 5 -14.22 -7.09 -3.63
CA TYR A 5 -12.79 -7.30 -3.61
C TYR A 5 -12.32 -7.48 -2.19
N GLU A 6 -11.10 -8.03 -2.07
CA GLU A 6 -10.41 -8.18 -0.80
C GLU A 6 -8.99 -7.72 -0.97
N ILE A 7 -8.51 -6.91 -0.05
CA ILE A 7 -7.10 -6.49 -0.03
C ILE A 7 -6.51 -6.99 1.27
N ARG A 8 -5.46 -7.80 1.16
CA ARG A 8 -4.80 -8.39 2.33
C ARG A 8 -3.32 -8.04 2.34
N SER A 9 -2.77 -7.90 3.53
CA SER A 9 -1.34 -7.65 3.67
C SER A 9 -0.55 -8.91 3.34
N ARG A 10 0.61 -8.73 2.73
CA ARG A 10 1.52 -9.82 2.40
C ARG A 10 2.60 -9.94 3.46
N PRO A 11 3.06 -11.17 3.76
CA PRO A 11 4.14 -11.34 4.73
C PRO A 11 5.44 -10.67 4.25
N PRO A 12 6.26 -10.17 5.17
CA PRO A 12 7.51 -9.53 4.79
C PRO A 12 8.46 -10.43 4.00
N ASP A 13 8.47 -11.72 4.29
CA ASP A 13 9.32 -12.67 3.59
C ASP A 13 8.88 -12.90 2.14
N MET A 14 7.68 -12.47 1.78
CA MET A 14 7.18 -12.53 0.40
C MET A 14 7.20 -11.15 -0.27
N GLY A 15 7.91 -10.19 0.30
CA GLY A 15 8.06 -8.88 -0.28
C GLY A 15 7.14 -7.82 0.28
N ALA A 16 6.39 -8.15 1.31
CA ALA A 16 5.42 -7.22 1.92
C ALA A 16 4.45 -6.64 0.89
N GLY A 17 3.79 -5.53 1.21
CA GLY A 17 2.82 -4.94 0.30
C GLY A 17 1.45 -5.57 0.46
N TRP A 18 0.69 -5.63 -0.63
CA TRP A 18 -0.70 -6.06 -0.59
C TRP A 18 -1.03 -7.03 -1.71
N SER A 19 -1.98 -7.91 -1.45
CA SER A 19 -2.56 -8.75 -2.48
C SER A 19 -4.02 -8.37 -2.66
N LEU A 20 -4.45 -8.32 -3.90
CA LEU A 20 -5.82 -7.97 -4.27
C LEU A 20 -6.50 -9.21 -4.83
N LYS A 21 -7.71 -9.48 -4.37
CA LYS A 21 -8.57 -10.53 -4.91
C LYS A 21 -9.84 -9.87 -5.41
N LEU A 22 -10.16 -10.08 -6.68
CA LEU A 22 -11.39 -9.61 -7.27
C LEU A 22 -12.41 -10.74 -7.26
N ILE A 23 -13.61 -10.42 -6.80
CA ILE A 23 -14.64 -11.44 -6.59
C ILE A 23 -15.89 -11.07 -7.37
N GLU A 24 -16.42 -12.02 -8.13
CA GLU A 24 -17.66 -11.83 -8.86
C GLU A 24 -18.60 -12.96 -8.50
N ASN A 25 -19.77 -12.62 -8.00
CA ASN A 25 -20.79 -13.57 -7.62
C ASN A 25 -20.27 -14.64 -6.64
N GLY A 26 -19.40 -14.21 -5.72
CA GLY A 26 -18.84 -15.11 -4.70
C GLY A 26 -17.66 -15.94 -5.16
N GLN A 27 -17.23 -15.77 -6.40
CA GLN A 27 -16.10 -16.53 -6.95
C GLN A 27 -14.95 -15.60 -7.34
N GLU A 28 -13.74 -16.09 -7.14
CA GLU A 28 -12.56 -15.33 -7.50
C GLU A 28 -12.49 -15.15 -9.02
N ALA A 29 -12.42 -13.89 -9.45
CA ALA A 29 -12.43 -13.55 -10.87
C ALA A 29 -11.09 -12.97 -11.34
N GLY A 30 -10.18 -12.70 -10.41
CA GLY A 30 -8.88 -12.15 -10.77
C GLY A 30 -8.23 -11.52 -9.56
N GLY A 31 -7.20 -10.74 -9.80
CA GLY A 31 -6.50 -10.06 -8.74
C GLY A 31 -5.09 -9.69 -9.15
N GLY A 32 -4.30 -9.31 -8.17
CA GLY A 32 -2.93 -8.93 -8.43
C GLY A 32 -2.16 -8.78 -7.14
N VAL A 33 -0.89 -8.51 -7.29
CA VAL A 33 0.03 -8.33 -6.18
C VAL A 33 0.64 -6.94 -6.27
N PHE A 34 0.65 -6.22 -5.16
CA PHE A 34 1.20 -4.88 -5.07
C PHE A 34 2.31 -4.86 -4.04
N PRO A 35 3.49 -5.34 -4.42
CA PRO A 35 4.61 -5.44 -3.48
C PRO A 35 5.25 -4.09 -3.23
N ILE A 36 5.98 -4.01 -2.13
CA ILE A 36 6.83 -2.87 -1.86
C ILE A 36 8.17 -3.13 -2.53
N LYS A 37 8.62 -2.15 -3.32
CA LYS A 37 9.93 -2.25 -3.92
C LYS A 37 10.98 -1.84 -2.91
N GLU A 38 12.05 -2.61 -2.83
CA GLU A 38 13.19 -2.21 -2.04
C GLU A 38 13.87 -1.03 -2.74
N GLU A 39 14.11 0.03 -1.97
CA GLU A 39 14.76 1.21 -2.49
C GLU A 39 16.11 1.36 -1.81
N ASN A 40 17.03 2.09 -2.48
CA ASN A 40 18.30 2.37 -1.86
C ASN A 40 18.12 3.40 -0.72
N THR A 41 19.09 3.45 0.16
CA THR A 41 19.05 4.34 1.32
C THR A 41 18.92 5.80 0.92
N SER A 42 19.54 6.18 -0.19
CA SER A 42 19.49 7.57 -0.68
C SER A 42 18.09 8.02 -1.00
N ALA A 43 17.28 7.16 -1.61
CA ALA A 43 15.89 7.50 -1.93
C ALA A 43 15.08 7.76 -0.67
N GLY A 44 15.28 6.94 0.37
CA GLY A 44 14.59 7.13 1.64
C GLY A 44 15.00 8.41 2.34
N ILE A 45 16.29 8.72 2.32
CA ILE A 45 16.80 9.94 2.93
C ILE A 45 16.26 11.18 2.19
N ALA A 46 16.28 11.17 0.87
CA ALA A 46 15.76 12.27 0.07
C ALA A 46 14.29 12.50 0.34
N TRP A 47 13.52 11.43 0.42
CA TRP A 47 12.10 11.52 0.75
C TRP A 47 11.88 12.17 2.10
N TRP A 48 12.60 11.69 3.11
CA TRP A 48 12.48 12.20 4.48
C TRP A 48 12.83 13.69 4.56
N ASN A 49 13.93 14.07 3.91
CA ASN A 49 14.38 15.45 3.95
C ASN A 49 13.45 16.40 3.20
N GLY A 50 12.68 15.88 2.24
CA GLY A 50 11.72 16.69 1.52
C GLY A 50 10.38 16.87 2.23
N LEU A 51 10.17 16.17 3.35
CA LEU A 51 8.91 16.28 4.08
C LEU A 51 8.92 17.48 5.02
N THR A 52 7.73 18.06 5.20
CA THR A 52 7.54 19.05 6.26
C THR A 52 7.56 18.34 7.60
N GLU A 53 7.77 19.11 8.67
CA GLU A 53 7.78 18.54 10.02
C GLU A 53 6.45 17.86 10.33
N GLU A 54 5.35 18.45 9.88
CA GLU A 54 4.03 17.88 10.09
C GLU A 54 3.89 16.52 9.40
N LYS A 55 4.38 16.40 8.17
CA LYS A 55 4.32 15.14 7.44
C LYS A 55 5.23 14.09 8.05
N ARG A 56 6.41 14.50 8.54
CA ARG A 56 7.28 13.58 9.24
C ARG A 56 6.60 12.99 10.46
N ARG A 57 5.93 13.83 11.24
CA ARG A 57 5.19 13.40 12.42
C ARG A 57 4.07 12.43 12.02
N HIS A 58 3.35 12.74 10.95
CA HIS A 58 2.28 11.88 10.46
C HIS A 58 2.79 10.47 10.14
N TRP A 59 3.88 10.37 9.38
CA TRP A 59 4.37 9.05 8.97
C TRP A 59 5.03 8.29 10.12
N LEU A 60 5.64 8.98 11.07
CA LEU A 60 6.14 8.32 12.28
C LEU A 60 5.00 7.76 13.09
N MET A 61 3.90 8.49 13.19
CA MET A 61 2.72 8.01 13.89
C MET A 61 2.12 6.80 13.19
N MET A 62 2.01 6.84 11.87
CA MET A 62 1.47 5.72 11.10
C MET A 62 2.35 4.47 11.25
N ALA A 63 3.64 4.66 11.39
CA ALA A 63 4.58 3.56 11.57
C ALA A 63 4.66 3.09 13.03
N ALA A 64 4.07 3.82 13.95
CA ALA A 64 4.18 3.59 15.39
C ALA A 64 5.65 3.47 15.81
N SER A 65 6.49 4.37 15.29
CA SER A 65 7.93 4.31 15.49
C SER A 65 8.50 5.72 15.44
N ALA A 66 9.67 5.89 16.04
CA ALA A 66 10.39 7.15 15.96
C ALA A 66 11.48 7.11 14.87
N MET A 67 11.54 6.04 14.10
CA MET A 67 12.63 5.85 13.13
C MET A 67 12.18 6.25 11.72
N PRO A 68 12.93 7.12 11.04
CA PRO A 68 12.57 7.52 9.66
C PRO A 68 12.45 6.36 8.69
N ALA A 69 13.24 5.30 8.86
CA ALA A 69 13.15 4.14 7.99
C ALA A 69 11.79 3.46 8.11
N ALA A 70 11.24 3.39 9.32
CA ALA A 70 9.92 2.83 9.55
C ALA A 70 8.83 3.71 8.93
N ALA A 71 9.01 5.03 9.01
CA ALA A 71 8.08 5.97 8.40
C ALA A 71 8.05 5.79 6.88
N ARG A 72 9.22 5.60 6.26
CA ARG A 72 9.30 5.35 4.82
C ARG A 72 8.57 4.06 4.44
N HIS A 73 8.75 3.01 5.23
CA HIS A 73 8.06 1.75 5.01
C HIS A 73 6.54 1.93 5.07
N ALA A 74 6.05 2.67 6.05
CA ALA A 74 4.61 2.95 6.17
C ALA A 74 4.10 3.72 4.95
N TYR A 75 4.88 4.68 4.46
CA TYR A 75 4.52 5.44 3.27
C TYR A 75 4.41 4.55 2.04
N LEU A 76 5.39 3.66 1.85
CA LEU A 76 5.37 2.74 0.71
C LEU A 76 4.19 1.78 0.78
N LEU A 77 3.85 1.31 1.99
CA LEU A 77 2.68 0.47 2.18
C LEU A 77 1.40 1.21 1.79
N ALA A 78 1.28 2.48 2.20
CA ALA A 78 0.10 3.28 1.89
C ALA A 78 -0.02 3.51 0.38
N GLU A 79 1.09 3.78 -0.30
CA GLU A 79 1.06 3.95 -1.75
C GLU A 79 0.62 2.69 -2.48
N ALA A 80 1.17 1.56 -2.07
CA ALA A 80 0.81 0.29 -2.69
C ALA A 80 -0.66 -0.04 -2.43
N TYR A 81 -1.14 0.24 -1.23
CA TYR A 81 -2.54 0.02 -0.89
C TYR A 81 -3.46 0.87 -1.78
N ASN A 82 -3.11 2.13 -1.98
CA ASN A 82 -3.92 3.02 -2.82
C ASN A 82 -3.98 2.54 -4.26
N LYS A 83 -2.89 2.01 -4.78
CA LYS A 83 -2.89 1.43 -6.12
C LYS A 83 -3.78 0.21 -6.22
N ALA A 84 -3.74 -0.65 -5.21
CA ALA A 84 -4.60 -1.83 -5.17
C ALA A 84 -6.07 -1.42 -5.09
N LEU A 85 -6.36 -0.41 -4.27
CA LEU A 85 -7.72 0.09 -4.09
C LEU A 85 -8.25 0.71 -5.39
N ASP A 86 -7.44 1.49 -6.09
CA ASP A 86 -7.83 2.09 -7.36
C ASP A 86 -8.21 1.02 -8.38
N GLU A 87 -7.42 -0.04 -8.47
CA GLU A 87 -7.71 -1.13 -9.39
C GLU A 87 -8.98 -1.86 -8.98
N ALA A 88 -9.16 -2.09 -7.68
CA ALA A 88 -10.36 -2.75 -7.17
C ALA A 88 -11.62 -1.95 -7.47
N GLU A 89 -11.56 -0.63 -7.28
CA GLU A 89 -12.70 0.24 -7.53
C GLU A 89 -13.02 0.31 -9.02
N ALA A 90 -12.00 0.35 -9.86
CA ALA A 90 -12.20 0.35 -11.30
C ALA A 90 -12.89 -0.93 -11.75
N TRP A 91 -12.47 -2.07 -11.17
CA TRP A 91 -13.07 -3.35 -11.49
C TRP A 91 -14.52 -3.42 -11.04
N GLY A 92 -14.80 -2.94 -9.85
CA GLY A 92 -16.14 -2.98 -9.28
C GLY A 92 -17.11 -1.99 -9.89
N GLY A 93 -16.62 -1.04 -10.70
CA GLY A 93 -17.47 0.00 -11.27
C GLY A 93 -17.97 0.99 -10.24
N VAL A 94 -17.31 1.06 -9.08
CA VAL A 94 -17.73 1.93 -7.99
C VAL A 94 -17.24 3.36 -8.17
N LYS A 95 -16.20 3.51 -8.95
CA LYS A 95 -15.59 4.80 -9.14
C LYS A 95 -16.48 5.68 -10.00
N SER A 96 -16.90 6.74 -9.47
CA SER A 96 -17.76 7.70 -10.18
C SER A 96 -16.95 8.90 -10.65
#